data_764732cdde7a3024074db7a09416e707
#
_entry.id   764732cdde7a3024074db7a09416e707
#
_cell.length_a   1.000
_cell.length_b   1.000
_cell.length_c   1.000
_cell.angle_alpha   90.00
_cell.angle_beta   90.00
_cell.angle_gamma   90.00
#
_symmetry.space_group_name_H-M   'P 1'
#
loop_
_entity.id
_entity.type
_entity.pdbx_description
1 polymer ?
#
loop_
_entity_poly.entity_id
_entity_poly.type
_entity_poly.pdbx_seq_one_letter_code
_entity_poly.pdbx_strand_id
1 'polypeptide(L)'
;SSSKKGWMRSPARAAAAGAPVVTYAMMAICVLMYALTWVSPSLTSSLALVPAQLMAHPWTILTGAFLHGGLLHILFNMLSLYWVGRAIEPVMGWWRFLTVYLVSALGGSAFILAWCLIQPTEIFVSTVGASAAVFGLFGAVFVLQRLGGSDTTAILTLLGINLVYGFVVSGIS
;
A
#
# COMPACT_ATOMS: atom_id res chain seq x y z
N SER A 1 26.16 20.36 6.63
CA SER A 1 25.57 19.16 6.02
C SER A 1 25.08 18.12 7.05
N SER A 2 24.86 18.54 8.29
CA SER A 2 24.56 17.62 9.42
C SER A 2 23.07 17.34 9.67
N SER A 3 22.14 18.03 9.01
CA SER A 3 20.72 17.93 9.36
C SER A 3 19.91 16.80 8.68
N LYS A 4 20.50 16.11 7.71
CA LYS A 4 19.76 15.10 6.92
C LYS A 4 19.67 13.69 7.54
N LYS A 5 20.42 13.40 8.60
CA LYS A 5 20.44 12.08 9.25
C LYS A 5 19.52 11.93 10.47
N GLY A 6 18.90 12.98 10.93
CA GLY A 6 18.14 12.96 12.20
C GLY A 6 16.78 12.25 12.16
N TRP A 7 16.28 11.92 10.97
CA TRP A 7 14.97 11.29 10.82
C TRP A 7 15.02 9.74 10.74
N MET A 8 16.18 9.16 10.45
CA MET A 8 16.38 7.71 10.47
C MET A 8 16.96 7.26 11.81
N ARG A 9 16.47 6.14 12.30
CA ARG A 9 17.11 5.47 13.45
C ARG A 9 18.48 4.94 13.03
N SER A 10 19.44 5.00 13.94
CA SER A 10 20.71 4.29 13.73
C SER A 10 20.47 2.79 13.59
N PRO A 11 21.35 2.04 12.88
CA PRO A 11 21.22 0.59 12.76
C PRO A 11 21.05 -0.14 14.10
N ALA A 12 21.76 0.30 15.13
CA ALA A 12 21.63 -0.26 16.47
C ALA A 12 20.24 0.00 17.10
N ARG A 13 19.67 1.20 16.90
CA ARG A 13 18.32 1.53 17.36
C ARG A 13 17.24 0.82 16.52
N ALA A 14 17.48 0.61 15.24
CA ALA A 14 16.59 -0.17 14.39
C ALA A 14 16.55 -1.64 14.82
N ALA A 15 17.72 -2.23 15.10
CA ALA A 15 17.82 -3.59 15.62
C ALA A 15 17.16 -3.76 17.00
N ALA A 16 17.22 -2.74 17.84
CA ALA A 16 16.58 -2.72 19.17
C ALA A 16 15.07 -2.36 19.12
N ALA A 17 14.54 -1.93 18.00
CA ALA A 17 13.14 -1.47 17.89
C ALA A 17 12.09 -2.58 17.96
N GLY A 18 12.52 -3.86 17.94
CA GLY A 18 11.62 -5.00 18.01
C GLY A 18 10.92 -5.33 16.70
N ALA A 19 9.81 -6.08 16.78
CA ALA A 19 9.04 -6.53 15.64
C ALA A 19 8.38 -5.35 14.88
N PRO A 20 8.21 -5.44 13.55
CA PRO A 20 7.51 -4.44 12.74
C PRO A 20 5.98 -4.55 12.97
N VAL A 21 5.52 -3.97 14.04
CA VAL A 21 4.14 -4.15 14.57
C VAL A 21 3.10 -3.59 13.61
N VAL A 22 3.35 -2.42 12.99
CA VAL A 22 2.40 -1.81 12.05
C VAL A 22 2.30 -2.66 10.78
N THR A 23 3.43 -3.16 10.27
CA THR A 23 3.44 -4.09 9.13
C THR A 23 2.52 -5.27 9.38
N TYR A 24 2.69 -5.94 10.52
CA TYR A 24 1.87 -7.12 10.86
C TYR A 24 0.41 -6.75 11.13
N ALA A 25 0.15 -5.60 11.76
CA ALA A 25 -1.21 -5.12 11.97
C ALA A 25 -1.93 -4.86 10.63
N MET A 26 -1.28 -4.18 9.68
CA MET A 26 -1.85 -3.92 8.35
C MET A 26 -2.10 -5.22 7.58
N MET A 27 -1.16 -6.16 7.62
CA MET A 27 -1.33 -7.49 7.02
C MET A 27 -2.52 -8.23 7.65
N ALA A 28 -2.64 -8.23 8.97
CA ALA A 28 -3.74 -8.89 9.68
C ALA A 28 -5.09 -8.28 9.32
N ILE A 29 -5.19 -6.95 9.22
CA ILE A 29 -6.41 -6.25 8.79
C ILE A 29 -6.79 -6.66 7.37
N CYS A 30 -5.85 -6.65 6.43
CA CYS A 30 -6.11 -7.04 5.04
C CYS A 30 -6.58 -8.50 4.92
N VAL A 31 -5.92 -9.43 5.61
CA VAL A 31 -6.30 -10.85 5.61
C VAL A 31 -7.67 -11.05 6.25
N LEU A 32 -7.94 -10.39 7.39
CA LEU A 32 -9.25 -10.43 8.04
C LEU A 32 -10.35 -9.91 7.12
N MET A 33 -10.13 -8.75 6.48
CA MET A 33 -11.10 -8.17 5.55
C MET A 33 -11.33 -9.07 4.35
N TYR A 34 -10.28 -9.70 3.83
CA TYR A 34 -10.42 -10.67 2.74
C TYR A 34 -11.31 -11.86 3.13
N ALA A 35 -11.09 -12.43 4.31
CA ALA A 35 -11.93 -13.51 4.83
C ALA A 35 -13.38 -13.05 5.06
N LEU A 36 -13.60 -11.86 5.60
CA LEU A 36 -14.93 -11.30 5.86
C LEU A 36 -15.71 -11.03 4.56
N THR A 37 -15.04 -10.59 3.49
CA THR A 37 -15.71 -10.38 2.19
C THR A 37 -16.14 -11.69 1.53
N TRP A 38 -15.50 -12.80 1.86
CA TRP A 38 -15.96 -14.13 1.43
C TRP A 38 -17.25 -14.57 2.14
N VAL A 39 -17.35 -14.26 3.44
CA VAL A 39 -18.54 -14.59 4.23
C VAL A 39 -19.68 -13.62 3.96
N SER A 40 -19.39 -12.36 3.71
CA SER A 40 -20.38 -11.30 3.45
C SER A 40 -19.97 -10.46 2.25
N PRO A 41 -20.40 -10.83 1.03
CA PRO A 41 -20.08 -10.06 -0.19
C PRO A 41 -20.58 -8.60 -0.16
N SER A 42 -21.60 -8.30 0.64
CA SER A 42 -22.11 -6.94 0.84
C SER A 42 -21.07 -5.99 1.47
N LEU A 43 -20.10 -6.53 2.21
CA LEU A 43 -18.98 -5.73 2.71
C LEU A 43 -18.14 -5.14 1.58
N THR A 44 -17.93 -5.88 0.51
CA THR A 44 -17.19 -5.35 -0.65
C THR A 44 -17.91 -4.14 -1.24
N SER A 45 -19.23 -4.22 -1.46
CA SER A 45 -20.00 -3.10 -2.03
C SER A 45 -20.05 -1.88 -1.12
N SER A 46 -19.94 -2.08 0.20
CA SER A 46 -19.98 -0.97 1.19
C SER A 46 -18.62 -0.32 1.44
N LEU A 47 -17.52 -1.03 1.18
CA LEU A 47 -16.17 -0.63 1.58
C LEU A 47 -15.22 -0.41 0.40
N ALA A 48 -15.52 -0.95 -0.80
CA ALA A 48 -14.73 -0.72 -1.99
C ALA A 48 -14.94 0.69 -2.55
N LEU A 49 -13.88 1.27 -3.09
CA LEU A 49 -13.97 2.58 -3.73
C LEU A 49 -14.66 2.45 -5.09
N VAL A 50 -15.86 3.01 -5.17
CA VAL A 50 -16.56 3.26 -6.44
C VAL A 50 -16.75 4.77 -6.57
N PRO A 51 -16.05 5.45 -7.49
CA PRO A 51 -16.06 6.91 -7.58
C PRO A 51 -17.47 7.50 -7.67
N ALA A 52 -18.37 6.87 -8.42
CA ALA A 52 -19.77 7.31 -8.55
C ALA A 52 -20.54 7.31 -7.22
N GLN A 53 -20.10 6.52 -6.24
CA GLN A 53 -20.75 6.38 -4.94
C GLN A 53 -20.03 7.14 -3.82
N LEU A 54 -18.97 7.87 -4.13
CA LEU A 54 -18.11 8.51 -3.13
C LEU A 54 -18.89 9.43 -2.18
N MET A 55 -19.85 10.18 -2.69
CA MET A 55 -20.63 11.10 -1.85
C MET A 55 -21.52 10.38 -0.84
N ALA A 56 -21.98 9.17 -1.18
CA ALA A 56 -22.75 8.32 -0.27
C ALA A 56 -21.85 7.51 0.69
N HIS A 57 -20.65 7.14 0.24
CA HIS A 57 -19.72 6.29 0.98
C HIS A 57 -18.31 6.91 1.04
N PRO A 58 -18.13 8.09 1.69
CA PRO A 58 -16.84 8.81 1.67
C PRO A 58 -15.68 8.04 2.35
N TRP A 59 -15.97 7.13 3.27
CA TRP A 59 -14.97 6.29 3.93
C TRP A 59 -14.24 5.35 2.96
N THR A 60 -14.80 5.08 1.77
CA THR A 60 -14.24 4.14 0.80
C THR A 60 -12.91 4.60 0.20
N ILE A 61 -12.57 5.89 0.29
CA ILE A 61 -11.25 6.42 -0.07
C ILE A 61 -10.12 5.79 0.75
N LEU A 62 -10.42 5.29 1.93
CA LEU A 62 -9.47 4.62 2.81
C LEU A 62 -9.76 3.12 2.92
N THR A 63 -11.01 2.73 3.11
CA THR A 63 -11.38 1.33 3.36
C THR A 63 -11.08 0.44 2.15
N GLY A 64 -11.23 0.95 0.94
CA GLY A 64 -10.91 0.21 -0.29
C GLY A 64 -9.47 -0.30 -0.34
N ALA A 65 -8.54 0.39 0.30
CA ALA A 65 -7.14 -0.01 0.37
C ALA A 65 -6.89 -1.28 1.21
N PHE A 66 -7.86 -1.72 2.00
CA PHE A 66 -7.76 -2.93 2.85
C PHE A 66 -8.50 -4.14 2.25
N LEU A 67 -9.20 -3.96 1.15
CA LEU A 67 -9.90 -5.02 0.44
C LEU A 67 -9.03 -5.60 -0.67
N HIS A 68 -9.32 -6.84 -1.07
CA HIS A 68 -8.61 -7.51 -2.16
C HIS A 68 -9.59 -8.33 -3.01
N GLY A 69 -9.45 -8.22 -4.33
CA GLY A 69 -10.35 -8.84 -5.29
C GLY A 69 -10.08 -10.32 -5.58
N GLY A 70 -8.98 -10.89 -5.09
CA GLY A 70 -8.65 -12.29 -5.34
C GLY A 70 -7.43 -12.77 -4.56
N LEU A 71 -7.24 -14.10 -4.55
CA LEU A 71 -6.18 -14.75 -3.77
C LEU A 71 -4.78 -14.30 -4.21
N LEU A 72 -4.50 -14.25 -5.50
CA LEU A 72 -3.19 -13.80 -6.00
C LEU A 72 -2.95 -12.33 -5.67
N HIS A 73 -4.00 -11.50 -5.76
CA HIS A 73 -3.90 -10.08 -5.42
C HIS A 73 -3.49 -9.87 -3.96
N ILE A 74 -4.16 -10.54 -3.01
CA ILE A 74 -3.79 -10.43 -1.60
C ILE A 74 -2.42 -11.05 -1.30
N LEU A 75 -2.09 -12.19 -1.90
CA LEU A 75 -0.79 -12.83 -1.70
C LEU A 75 0.37 -11.92 -2.12
N PHE A 76 0.31 -11.32 -3.32
CA PHE A 76 1.35 -10.41 -3.79
C PHE A 76 1.46 -9.16 -2.93
N ASN A 77 0.33 -8.55 -2.55
CA ASN A 77 0.33 -7.38 -1.67
C ASN A 77 0.91 -7.71 -0.30
N MET A 78 0.51 -8.82 0.31
CA MET A 78 1.00 -9.22 1.64
C MET A 78 2.47 -9.60 1.62
N LEU A 79 2.92 -10.31 0.59
CA LEU A 79 4.33 -10.65 0.43
C LEU A 79 5.19 -9.39 0.28
N SER A 80 4.76 -8.46 -0.56
CA SER A 80 5.44 -7.17 -0.76
C SER A 80 5.46 -6.34 0.53
N LEU A 81 4.34 -6.25 1.22
CA LEU A 81 4.23 -5.54 2.49
C LEU A 81 5.11 -6.17 3.58
N TYR A 82 5.15 -7.49 3.65
CA TYR A 82 6.00 -8.21 4.58
C TYR A 82 7.49 -7.89 4.39
N TRP A 83 7.99 -8.00 3.16
CA TRP A 83 9.39 -7.73 2.85
C TRP A 83 9.77 -6.27 3.08
N VAL A 84 8.99 -5.35 2.54
CA VAL A 84 9.26 -3.91 2.66
C VAL A 84 9.07 -3.44 4.10
N GLY A 85 7.99 -3.86 4.75
CA GLY A 85 7.69 -3.43 6.12
C GLY A 85 8.77 -3.87 7.11
N ARG A 86 9.23 -5.10 7.02
CA ARG A 86 10.33 -5.60 7.86
C ARG A 86 11.65 -4.85 7.62
N ALA A 87 11.88 -4.41 6.40
CA ALA A 87 13.09 -3.67 6.07
C ALA A 87 13.06 -2.23 6.60
N ILE A 88 11.92 -1.54 6.48
CA ILE A 88 11.89 -0.09 6.68
C ILE A 88 11.17 0.37 7.95
N GLU A 89 10.21 -0.37 8.49
CA GLU A 89 9.53 0.03 9.72
C GLU A 89 10.50 0.19 10.90
N PRO A 90 11.46 -0.73 11.15
CA PRO A 90 12.46 -0.53 12.20
C PRO A 90 13.33 0.71 12.00
N VAL A 91 13.63 1.05 10.74
CA VAL A 91 14.47 2.20 10.37
C VAL A 91 13.73 3.53 10.52
N MET A 92 12.50 3.59 10.00
CA MET A 92 11.67 4.80 10.04
C MET A 92 11.00 5.03 11.39
N GLY A 93 10.68 3.96 12.09
CA GLY A 93 9.78 3.95 13.24
C GLY A 93 8.32 3.79 12.84
N TRP A 94 7.52 3.19 13.71
CA TRP A 94 6.15 2.75 13.46
C TRP A 94 5.21 3.89 12.99
N TRP A 95 5.29 5.08 13.57
CA TRP A 95 4.38 6.17 13.25
C TRP A 95 4.64 6.77 11.86
N ARG A 96 5.93 6.90 11.46
CA ARG A 96 6.29 7.37 10.12
C ARG A 96 5.93 6.34 9.06
N PHE A 97 6.15 5.06 9.36
CA PHE A 97 5.75 3.96 8.50
C PHE A 97 4.22 3.98 8.28
N LEU A 98 3.44 4.08 9.36
CA LEU A 98 1.99 4.18 9.29
C LEU A 98 1.54 5.41 8.49
N THR A 99 2.17 6.56 8.70
CA THR A 99 1.87 7.79 7.96
C THR A 99 2.10 7.60 6.46
N VAL A 100 3.25 7.05 6.06
CA VAL A 100 3.55 6.79 4.64
C VAL A 100 2.52 5.80 4.06
N TYR A 101 2.19 4.75 4.79
CA TYR A 101 1.18 3.77 4.37
C TYR A 101 -0.17 4.43 4.08
N LEU A 102 -0.71 5.16 5.06
CA LEU A 102 -2.03 5.78 4.95
C LEU A 102 -2.08 6.92 3.92
N VAL A 103 -1.06 7.77 3.87
CA VAL A 103 -0.97 8.86 2.87
C VAL A 103 -0.86 8.27 1.46
N SER A 104 -0.12 7.18 1.28
CA SER A 104 -0.01 6.51 -0.01
C SER A 104 -1.32 5.84 -0.42
N ALA A 105 -2.05 5.24 0.52
CA ALA A 105 -3.38 4.68 0.27
C ALA A 105 -4.37 5.77 -0.18
N LEU A 106 -4.41 6.90 0.51
CA LEU A 106 -5.23 8.06 0.13
C LEU A 106 -4.80 8.65 -1.22
N GLY A 107 -3.50 8.71 -1.47
CA GLY A 107 -2.94 9.16 -2.75
C GLY A 107 -3.38 8.27 -3.92
N GLY A 108 -3.42 6.96 -3.71
CA GLY A 108 -3.95 6.00 -4.69
C GLY A 108 -5.43 6.26 -5.01
N SER A 109 -6.25 6.47 -3.99
CA SER A 109 -7.66 6.82 -4.18
C SER A 109 -7.82 8.15 -4.92
N ALA A 110 -7.03 9.16 -4.55
CA ALA A 110 -7.03 10.46 -5.25
C ALA A 110 -6.64 10.32 -6.73
N PHE A 111 -5.65 9.45 -7.02
CA PHE A 111 -5.25 9.16 -8.40
C PHE A 111 -6.40 8.51 -9.20
N ILE A 112 -7.12 7.55 -8.61
CA ILE A 112 -8.27 6.91 -9.26
C ILE A 112 -9.36 7.94 -9.57
N LEU A 113 -9.67 8.82 -8.62
CA LEU A 113 -10.65 9.88 -8.83
C LEU A 113 -10.24 10.85 -9.93
N ALA A 114 -8.95 11.24 -9.97
CA ALA A 114 -8.40 12.07 -11.04
C ALA A 114 -8.42 11.36 -12.40
N TRP A 115 -8.15 10.04 -12.43
CA TRP A 115 -8.21 9.24 -13.64
C TRP A 115 -9.60 9.23 -14.26
N CYS A 116 -10.66 9.22 -13.44
CA CYS A 116 -12.05 9.32 -13.92
C CYS A 116 -12.36 10.62 -14.67
N LEU A 117 -11.58 11.69 -14.46
CA LEU A 117 -11.71 12.92 -15.27
C LEU A 117 -11.23 12.72 -16.70
N ILE A 118 -10.30 11.79 -16.93
CA ILE A 118 -9.75 11.44 -18.25
C ILE A 118 -10.53 10.28 -18.87
N GLN A 119 -10.95 9.33 -18.05
CA GLN A 119 -11.70 8.13 -18.43
C GLN A 119 -13.04 8.08 -17.68
N PRO A 120 -14.07 8.83 -18.12
CA PRO A 120 -15.34 8.93 -17.38
C PRO A 120 -16.09 7.60 -17.21
N THR A 121 -15.83 6.61 -18.03
CA THR A 121 -16.43 5.26 -17.92
C THR A 121 -15.97 4.51 -16.68
N GLU A 122 -14.78 4.83 -16.16
CA GLU A 122 -14.21 4.21 -14.97
C GLU A 122 -14.89 4.63 -13.65
N ILE A 123 -15.78 5.63 -13.70
CA ILE A 123 -16.47 6.14 -12.50
C ILE A 123 -17.31 5.07 -11.78
N PHE A 124 -17.73 4.04 -12.50
CA PHE A 124 -18.50 2.91 -11.96
C PHE A 124 -17.65 1.69 -11.60
N VAL A 125 -16.35 1.74 -11.86
CA VAL A 125 -15.44 0.62 -11.57
C VAL A 125 -15.12 0.57 -10.08
N SER A 126 -15.31 -0.61 -9.51
CA SER A 126 -14.95 -0.88 -8.11
C SER A 126 -13.45 -1.08 -7.99
N THR A 127 -12.81 -0.33 -7.11
CA THR A 127 -11.38 -0.41 -6.87
C THR A 127 -11.08 -0.86 -5.44
N VAL A 128 -10.18 -1.82 -5.33
CA VAL A 128 -9.74 -2.42 -4.07
C VAL A 128 -8.24 -2.70 -4.11
N GLY A 129 -7.60 -2.77 -2.95
CA GLY A 129 -6.23 -3.26 -2.77
C GLY A 129 -5.28 -2.30 -2.07
N ALA A 130 -4.34 -2.90 -1.35
CA ALA A 130 -3.27 -2.20 -0.64
C ALA A 130 -2.13 -1.74 -1.56
N SER A 131 -2.22 -1.96 -2.87
CA SER A 131 -1.13 -1.74 -3.82
C SER A 131 -0.59 -0.31 -3.80
N ALA A 132 -1.44 0.71 -3.71
CA ALA A 132 -1.00 2.09 -3.62
C ALA A 132 -0.15 2.36 -2.37
N ALA A 133 -0.57 1.82 -1.21
CA ALA A 133 0.22 1.91 0.02
C ALA A 133 1.56 1.18 -0.10
N VAL A 134 1.55 -0.02 -0.69
CA VAL A 134 2.76 -0.81 -0.95
C VAL A 134 3.72 -0.06 -1.89
N PHE A 135 3.22 0.54 -2.97
CA PHE A 135 4.04 1.36 -3.87
C PHE A 135 4.66 2.57 -3.15
N GLY A 136 3.92 3.23 -2.28
CA GLY A 136 4.47 4.32 -1.47
C GLY A 136 5.60 3.87 -0.55
N LEU A 137 5.47 2.67 0.04
CA LEU A 137 6.54 2.07 0.85
C LEU A 137 7.77 1.70 0.02
N PHE A 138 7.59 1.18 -1.19
CA PHE A 138 8.71 0.97 -2.12
C PHE A 138 9.41 2.29 -2.48
N GLY A 139 8.64 3.36 -2.69
CA GLY A 139 9.20 4.71 -2.88
C GLY A 139 10.02 5.17 -1.68
N ALA A 140 9.55 4.91 -0.46
CA ALA A 140 10.30 5.20 0.77
C ALA A 140 11.62 4.41 0.84
N VAL A 141 11.60 3.10 0.49
CA VAL A 141 12.83 2.29 0.41
C VAL A 141 13.80 2.86 -0.60
N PHE A 142 13.33 3.23 -1.77
CA PHE A 142 14.15 3.84 -2.82
C PHE A 142 14.85 5.11 -2.32
N VAL A 143 14.11 6.01 -1.69
CA VAL A 143 14.66 7.25 -1.12
C VAL A 143 15.70 6.94 -0.05
N LEU A 144 15.40 6.00 0.86
CA LEU A 144 16.33 5.59 1.92
C LEU A 144 17.64 5.01 1.37
N GLN A 145 17.54 4.15 0.37
CA GLN A 145 18.70 3.56 -0.28
C GLN A 145 19.55 4.62 -0.99
N ARG A 146 18.90 5.54 -1.71
CA ARG A 146 19.60 6.65 -2.38
C ARG A 146 20.33 7.56 -1.39
N LEU A 147 19.70 7.88 -0.28
CA LEU A 147 20.30 8.72 0.78
C LEU A 147 21.45 7.99 1.51
N GLY A 148 21.36 6.66 1.63
CA GLY A 148 22.38 5.81 2.22
C GLY A 148 23.52 5.43 1.27
N GLY A 149 23.44 5.78 -0.02
CA GLY A 149 24.43 5.40 -1.04
C GLY A 149 24.36 3.92 -1.45
N SER A 150 23.27 3.23 -1.13
CA SER A 150 23.05 1.83 -1.46
C SER A 150 22.58 1.64 -2.91
N ASP A 151 22.80 0.44 -3.47
CA ASP A 151 22.28 0.06 -4.77
C ASP A 151 20.74 -0.04 -4.74
N THR A 152 20.09 0.59 -5.70
CA THR A 152 18.63 0.63 -5.83
C THR A 152 18.06 -0.33 -6.87
N THR A 153 18.91 -1.14 -7.50
CA THR A 153 18.53 -2.03 -8.61
C THR A 153 17.47 -3.04 -8.19
N ALA A 154 17.62 -3.68 -7.03
CA ALA A 154 16.67 -4.67 -6.54
C ALA A 154 15.28 -4.07 -6.28
N ILE A 155 15.21 -2.89 -5.66
CA ILE A 155 13.93 -2.25 -5.38
C ILE A 155 13.23 -1.75 -6.65
N LEU A 156 14.00 -1.23 -7.61
CA LEU A 156 13.46 -0.82 -8.91
C LEU A 156 12.95 -2.02 -9.71
N THR A 157 13.64 -3.16 -9.63
CA THR A 157 13.20 -4.41 -10.25
C THR A 157 11.89 -4.90 -9.64
N LEU A 158 11.76 -4.90 -8.31
CA LEU A 158 10.53 -5.28 -7.60
C LEU A 158 9.37 -4.33 -7.93
N LEU A 159 9.63 -3.02 -7.99
CA LEU A 159 8.63 -2.03 -8.43
C LEU A 159 8.15 -2.31 -9.86
N GLY A 160 9.08 -2.58 -10.78
CA GLY A 160 8.77 -2.92 -12.16
C GLY A 160 7.90 -4.16 -12.28
N ILE A 161 8.25 -5.24 -11.57
CA ILE A 161 7.49 -6.49 -11.54
C ILE A 161 6.06 -6.25 -11.00
N ASN A 162 5.93 -5.50 -9.90
CA ASN A 162 4.61 -5.20 -9.33
C ASN A 162 3.75 -4.35 -10.26
N LEU A 163 4.34 -3.37 -10.96
CA LEU A 163 3.64 -2.58 -11.98
C LEU A 163 3.13 -3.45 -13.13
N VAL A 164 4.00 -4.28 -13.70
CA VAL A 164 3.62 -5.19 -14.79
C VAL A 164 2.52 -6.15 -14.34
N TYR A 165 2.66 -6.72 -13.15
CA TYR A 165 1.63 -7.61 -12.58
C TYR A 165 0.28 -6.87 -12.43
N GLY A 166 0.30 -5.66 -11.86
CA GLY A 166 -0.92 -4.84 -11.70
C GLY A 166 -1.62 -4.58 -13.04
N PHE A 167 -0.87 -4.24 -14.09
CA PHE A 167 -1.44 -4.04 -15.43
C PHE A 167 -1.98 -5.33 -16.05
N VAL A 168 -1.28 -6.44 -15.91
CA VAL A 168 -1.69 -7.73 -16.47
C VAL A 168 -2.95 -8.25 -15.78
N VAL A 169 -3.02 -8.16 -14.45
CA VAL A 169 -4.17 -8.66 -13.68
C VAL A 169 -5.40 -7.76 -13.86
N SER A 170 -5.23 -6.45 -13.89
CA SER A 170 -6.34 -5.52 -14.16
C SER A 170 -6.87 -5.59 -15.59
N GLY A 171 -6.07 -6.08 -16.54
CA GLY A 171 -6.48 -6.27 -17.94
C GLY A 171 -7.21 -7.60 -18.19
N ILE A 172 -7.32 -8.49 -17.20
CA ILE A 172 -7.96 -9.82 -17.30
C ILE A 172 -9.35 -9.85 -16.63
N SER A 173 -9.72 -8.78 -15.92
CA SER A 173 -11.02 -8.66 -15.22
C SER A 173 -12.07 -7.96 -16.07
#